data_eca7e2ba2f735b344556681b6b39ed34
#
_entry.id   eca7e2ba2f735b344556681b6b39ed34
#
_cell.length_a   1.000
_cell.length_b   1.000
_cell.length_c   1.000
_cell.angle_alpha   90.00
_cell.angle_beta   90.00
_cell.angle_gamma   90.00
#
_symmetry.space_group_name_H-M   'P 1'
#
loop_
_entity.id
_entity.type
_entity.pdbx_description
1 polymer ?
#
loop_
_entity_poly.entity_id
_entity_poly.type
_entity_poly.pdbx_seq_one_letter_code
_entity_poly.pdbx_strand_id
1 'polypeptide(L)'
;MLRALTWLLLSAGAWAQDPAQTGPSPGLHPTEGDYTVHDFRFQSGEKLAELRLHYTTLGHPARDAAGHVTNAVIVMHGTGGSGRPFLGAAFGGVLFGKGQLLDESKYYIILPDAIGHGKSNKPSDGLHAKFPHYRYDDMVRADYLLVHDGLKVDHLRLVMGTSMGAMHTWIWGEMYPDFMDALMPLASAPVEIAGRNRMFRAMVIDSIRSDPEWKDGEYTSPPHGLIAAQFALFMMTSSPLQLHKANPTHEKSDAAVQTLKERAMRTDANDMLYQYESSTDYNPSPMLEKIKAPLFAINSADDEVNPPELGIMEREIKRVPRGRYILIPTSDETRGHGTHSRPILWQSYLWELLHLSEPRAALLDPRSPVWAEAAPPVFAVKVATTKGLFTIDVHRDWAPHGAARFYHLARAGFYDDSRFFRVIPGDFAQFGIPGNPEIAAIWRNATIPDDPVQQSNSRGFVAYAMTGPDARTTQIFVLMGDRSRQDKDGFAPFGKVVAGMDVVDKLYSGYGESSGGGMRAGKQGKMFEGGNAYLDREFPKLDRLVSLTVE
;
A
#
# COMPACT_ATOMS: atom_id res chain seq x y z
N MET A 1 14.18 52.09 -18.63
CA MET A 1 14.67 50.94 -17.87
C MET A 1 13.52 49.98 -17.64
N LEU A 2 13.25 49.10 -18.60
CA LEU A 2 12.23 48.06 -18.52
C LEU A 2 12.88 46.78 -18.00
N ARG A 3 12.48 46.33 -16.81
CA ARG A 3 12.79 44.96 -16.36
C ARG A 3 11.69 44.04 -16.90
N ALA A 4 12.06 43.23 -17.87
CA ALA A 4 11.22 42.15 -18.37
C ALA A 4 11.16 41.06 -17.29
N LEU A 5 9.97 40.83 -16.70
CA LEU A 5 9.64 39.63 -15.95
C LEU A 5 9.39 38.49 -16.94
N THR A 6 10.35 37.61 -17.07
CA THR A 6 10.17 36.36 -17.81
C THR A 6 9.44 35.37 -16.90
N TRP A 7 8.14 35.23 -17.07
CA TRP A 7 7.36 34.12 -16.54
C TRP A 7 7.63 32.88 -17.39
N LEU A 8 8.44 31.97 -16.88
CA LEU A 8 8.62 30.65 -17.48
C LEU A 8 7.34 29.85 -17.32
N LEU A 9 6.75 29.51 -18.44
CA LEU A 9 5.61 28.62 -18.62
C LEU A 9 6.00 27.19 -18.18
N LEU A 10 5.57 26.78 -16.99
CA LEU A 10 5.50 25.39 -16.58
C LEU A 10 4.26 24.77 -17.23
N SER A 11 4.42 24.20 -18.41
CA SER A 11 3.35 23.50 -19.10
C SER A 11 3.71 22.06 -19.41
N ALA A 12 2.81 21.21 -19.00
CA ALA A 12 2.42 19.94 -19.58
C ALA A 12 3.45 18.80 -19.65
N GLY A 13 3.17 17.76 -18.92
CA GLY A 13 3.64 16.40 -19.15
C GLY A 13 4.71 15.93 -18.18
N ALA A 14 4.27 15.20 -17.16
CA ALA A 14 5.13 14.50 -16.18
C ALA A 14 5.89 13.31 -16.76
N TRP A 15 6.38 13.43 -17.99
CA TRP A 15 7.20 12.42 -18.66
C TRP A 15 8.48 13.07 -19.17
N ALA A 16 9.56 12.82 -18.43
CA ALA A 16 10.88 13.43 -18.61
C ALA A 16 10.88 14.95 -18.36
N GLN A 17 11.01 15.36 -17.12
CA GLN A 17 11.39 16.73 -16.75
C GLN A 17 12.75 17.06 -17.39
N ASP A 18 12.88 18.30 -17.86
CA ASP A 18 14.15 18.83 -18.34
C ASP A 18 15.23 18.59 -17.27
N PRO A 19 16.35 17.94 -17.59
CA PRO A 19 17.44 17.69 -16.63
C PRO A 19 17.94 18.95 -15.90
N ALA A 20 17.72 20.12 -16.49
CA ALA A 20 18.11 21.41 -15.89
C ALA A 20 17.22 21.89 -14.73
N GLN A 21 16.04 21.24 -14.49
CA GLN A 21 15.12 21.59 -13.39
C GLN A 21 15.02 20.53 -12.31
N THR A 22 15.82 19.48 -12.34
CA THR A 22 15.69 18.28 -11.49
C THR A 22 16.76 18.15 -10.41
N GLY A 23 17.12 19.25 -9.78
CA GLY A 23 17.83 19.18 -8.49
C GLY A 23 16.87 18.69 -7.40
N PRO A 24 17.40 18.04 -6.34
CA PRO A 24 16.59 17.74 -5.16
C PRO A 24 15.91 18.99 -4.62
N SER A 25 14.69 18.83 -4.11
CA SER A 25 14.01 19.92 -3.37
C SER A 25 14.91 20.41 -2.25
N PRO A 26 14.97 21.72 -2.00
CA PRO A 26 15.81 22.27 -0.94
C PRO A 26 15.57 21.60 0.41
N GLY A 27 16.65 21.20 1.09
CA GLY A 27 16.61 20.51 2.38
C GLY A 27 16.49 19.00 2.33
N LEU A 28 16.46 18.37 1.14
CA LEU A 28 16.58 16.92 0.98
C LEU A 28 18.06 16.53 0.81
N HIS A 29 18.45 15.38 1.39
CA HIS A 29 19.82 14.89 1.42
C HIS A 29 19.92 13.49 0.77
N PRO A 30 19.76 13.38 -0.57
CA PRO A 30 19.80 12.11 -1.27
C PRO A 30 21.21 11.53 -1.31
N THR A 31 21.30 10.20 -1.19
CA THR A 31 22.52 9.41 -1.39
C THR A 31 22.28 8.42 -2.51
N GLU A 32 23.11 8.43 -3.55
CA GLU A 32 23.05 7.47 -4.65
C GLU A 32 23.95 6.26 -4.36
N GLY A 33 23.56 5.09 -4.87
CA GLY A 33 24.34 3.87 -4.77
C GLY A 33 23.99 2.87 -5.88
N ASP A 34 24.83 1.87 -6.01
CA ASP A 34 24.63 0.74 -6.92
C ASP A 34 24.69 -0.58 -6.13
N TYR A 35 23.87 -1.54 -6.53
CA TYR A 35 23.92 -2.90 -6.04
C TYR A 35 24.01 -3.87 -7.22
N THR A 36 24.95 -4.78 -7.21
CA THR A 36 25.14 -5.75 -8.28
C THR A 36 24.65 -7.12 -7.84
N VAL A 37 23.67 -7.66 -8.58
CA VAL A 37 23.21 -9.03 -8.45
C VAL A 37 24.00 -9.89 -9.42
N HIS A 38 24.72 -10.90 -8.92
CA HIS A 38 25.47 -11.83 -9.75
C HIS A 38 24.57 -12.97 -10.24
N ASP A 39 24.82 -13.43 -11.48
CA ASP A 39 24.12 -14.56 -12.11
C ASP A 39 22.60 -14.44 -12.09
N PHE A 40 22.06 -13.24 -12.32
CA PHE A 40 20.63 -12.99 -12.33
C PHE A 40 19.96 -13.77 -13.47
N ARG A 41 18.97 -14.61 -13.14
CA ARG A 41 18.19 -15.39 -14.09
C ARG A 41 16.83 -14.76 -14.28
N PHE A 42 16.52 -14.41 -15.53
CA PHE A 42 15.22 -13.88 -15.91
C PHE A 42 14.18 -15.00 -16.08
N GLN A 43 12.90 -14.67 -15.99
CA GLN A 43 11.82 -15.62 -16.26
C GLN A 43 11.88 -16.19 -17.70
N SER A 44 12.40 -15.42 -18.65
CA SER A 44 12.69 -15.88 -20.02
C SER A 44 13.66 -17.07 -20.09
N GLY A 45 14.37 -17.38 -19.00
CA GLY A 45 15.44 -18.37 -18.94
C GLY A 45 16.83 -17.80 -19.27
N GLU A 46 16.87 -16.56 -19.78
CA GLU A 46 18.12 -15.84 -20.04
C GLU A 46 18.84 -15.44 -18.74
N LYS A 47 20.09 -15.06 -18.84
CA LYS A 47 20.93 -14.70 -17.69
C LYS A 47 21.75 -13.46 -17.99
N LEU A 48 21.98 -12.69 -16.92
CA LEU A 48 22.98 -11.63 -16.91
C LEU A 48 23.97 -11.95 -15.78
N ALA A 49 25.26 -12.01 -16.12
CA ALA A 49 26.31 -12.33 -15.14
C ALA A 49 26.39 -11.29 -14.01
N GLU A 50 26.20 -10.03 -14.35
CA GLU A 50 26.17 -8.91 -13.43
C GLU A 50 24.99 -7.99 -13.78
N LEU A 51 23.97 -7.95 -12.92
CA LEU A 51 22.86 -7.02 -13.01
C LEU A 51 23.10 -5.89 -12.01
N ARG A 52 23.50 -4.72 -12.49
CA ARG A 52 23.68 -3.51 -11.69
C ARG A 52 22.34 -2.79 -11.57
N LEU A 53 21.92 -2.58 -10.33
CA LEU A 53 20.73 -1.83 -9.94
C LEU A 53 21.18 -0.53 -9.27
N HIS A 54 20.82 0.59 -9.86
CA HIS A 54 21.04 1.91 -9.30
C HIS A 54 19.87 2.30 -8.38
N TYR A 55 20.18 3.04 -7.33
CA TYR A 55 19.16 3.54 -6.40
C TYR A 55 19.57 4.86 -5.78
N THR A 56 18.57 5.60 -5.30
CA THR A 56 18.78 6.77 -4.45
C THR A 56 18.08 6.53 -3.12
N THR A 57 18.70 6.93 -2.02
CA THR A 57 18.08 6.87 -0.69
C THR A 57 18.03 8.23 -0.02
N LEU A 58 17.05 8.41 0.90
CA LEU A 58 16.94 9.52 1.82
C LEU A 58 16.78 8.97 3.23
N GLY A 59 17.37 9.66 4.21
CA GLY A 59 17.31 9.22 5.62
C GLY A 59 18.14 7.97 5.92
N HIS A 60 17.84 7.32 7.03
CA HIS A 60 18.58 6.16 7.53
C HIS A 60 17.64 5.07 8.06
N PRO A 61 18.03 3.77 7.97
CA PRO A 61 17.24 2.70 8.54
C PRO A 61 17.23 2.79 10.07
N ALA A 62 16.03 2.83 10.65
CA ALA A 62 15.81 2.65 12.08
C ALA A 62 15.55 1.17 12.37
N ARG A 63 16.17 0.64 13.45
CA ARG A 63 16.03 -0.76 13.82
C ARG A 63 15.45 -0.88 15.21
N ASP A 64 14.60 -1.90 15.39
CA ASP A 64 14.09 -2.29 16.69
C ASP A 64 15.14 -3.03 17.54
N ALA A 65 14.77 -3.46 18.75
CA ALA A 65 15.66 -4.18 19.65
C ALA A 65 16.10 -5.57 19.12
N ALA A 66 15.36 -6.16 18.20
CA ALA A 66 15.70 -7.41 17.53
C ALA A 66 16.57 -7.21 16.28
N GLY A 67 16.77 -5.95 15.86
CA GLY A 67 17.56 -5.56 14.69
C GLY A 67 16.77 -5.44 13.39
N HIS A 68 15.45 -5.60 13.41
CA HIS A 68 14.58 -5.45 12.24
C HIS A 68 14.41 -3.98 11.86
N VAL A 69 14.41 -3.70 10.56
CA VAL A 69 14.16 -2.34 10.04
C VAL A 69 12.67 -2.01 10.14
N THR A 70 12.34 -0.86 10.74
CA THR A 70 10.95 -0.48 11.03
C THR A 70 10.42 0.70 10.21
N ASN A 71 11.29 1.42 9.48
CA ASN A 71 10.95 2.69 8.86
C ASN A 71 11.25 2.78 7.36
N ALA A 72 11.57 1.66 6.70
CA ALA A 72 11.93 1.68 5.29
C ALA A 72 10.70 1.81 4.39
N VAL A 73 10.80 2.66 3.37
CA VAL A 73 9.77 2.93 2.36
C VAL A 73 10.39 2.78 0.98
N ILE A 74 9.78 2.01 0.09
CA ILE A 74 10.17 1.96 -1.32
C ILE A 74 9.17 2.75 -2.18
N VAL A 75 9.66 3.60 -3.10
CA VAL A 75 8.84 4.37 -4.05
C VAL A 75 9.33 4.07 -5.47
N MET A 76 8.51 3.37 -6.26
CA MET A 76 8.85 2.87 -7.58
C MET A 76 8.27 3.77 -8.68
N HIS A 77 9.09 4.06 -9.70
CA HIS A 77 8.74 4.96 -10.80
C HIS A 77 7.92 4.29 -11.92
N GLY A 78 7.34 5.12 -12.81
CA GLY A 78 6.64 4.67 -14.01
C GLY A 78 7.57 4.33 -15.19
N THR A 79 7.00 3.72 -16.24
CA THR A 79 7.70 3.35 -17.48
C THR A 79 8.47 4.52 -18.07
N GLY A 80 9.73 4.32 -18.45
CA GLY A 80 10.61 5.34 -18.99
C GLY A 80 11.16 6.34 -17.97
N GLY A 81 10.84 6.14 -16.67
CA GLY A 81 11.27 7.00 -15.57
C GLY A 81 12.56 6.56 -14.87
N SER A 82 12.75 7.09 -13.67
CA SER A 82 13.80 6.72 -12.71
C SER A 82 13.41 7.18 -11.31
N GLY A 83 14.17 6.85 -10.28
CA GLY A 83 13.95 7.33 -8.91
C GLY A 83 14.18 8.84 -8.74
N ARG A 84 15.04 9.44 -9.57
CA ARG A 84 15.45 10.85 -9.43
C ARG A 84 14.33 11.88 -9.48
N PRO A 85 13.31 11.81 -10.38
CA PRO A 85 12.19 12.76 -10.42
C PRO A 85 11.41 12.88 -9.11
N PHE A 86 11.40 11.84 -8.29
CA PHE A 86 10.73 11.91 -6.98
C PHE A 86 11.40 12.87 -6.00
N LEU A 87 12.64 13.27 -6.22
CA LEU A 87 13.34 14.27 -5.40
C LEU A 87 12.86 15.70 -5.68
N GLY A 88 12.16 15.92 -6.80
CA GLY A 88 11.71 17.26 -7.23
C GLY A 88 10.67 17.89 -6.31
N ALA A 89 10.50 19.21 -6.44
CA ALA A 89 9.60 20.01 -5.60
C ALA A 89 8.14 19.54 -5.61
N ALA A 90 7.66 19.01 -6.73
CA ALA A 90 6.27 18.57 -6.87
C ALA A 90 5.96 17.26 -6.13
N PHE A 91 6.95 16.42 -5.85
CA PHE A 91 6.79 15.14 -5.17
C PHE A 91 7.57 15.12 -3.83
N GLY A 92 8.89 15.08 -3.86
CA GLY A 92 9.73 15.05 -2.66
C GLY A 92 9.60 16.30 -1.80
N GLY A 93 9.43 17.46 -2.43
CA GLY A 93 9.15 18.72 -1.74
C GLY A 93 7.81 18.75 -1.01
N VAL A 94 6.90 17.80 -1.27
CA VAL A 94 5.60 17.66 -0.59
C VAL A 94 5.62 16.53 0.44
N LEU A 95 6.43 15.47 0.22
CA LEU A 95 6.37 14.25 1.05
C LEU A 95 7.59 14.03 1.94
N PHE A 96 8.80 14.41 1.52
CA PHE A 96 10.04 13.94 2.12
C PHE A 96 10.72 14.95 3.06
N GLY A 97 10.33 16.22 3.01
CA GLY A 97 10.89 17.27 3.85
C GLY A 97 10.48 17.14 5.31
N LYS A 98 11.17 17.89 6.18
CA LYS A 98 10.93 17.89 7.62
C LYS A 98 9.46 18.21 7.96
N GLY A 99 8.84 17.33 8.75
CA GLY A 99 7.44 17.45 9.19
C GLY A 99 6.42 16.99 8.18
N GLN A 100 6.83 16.51 6.99
CA GLN A 100 5.97 15.93 5.99
C GLN A 100 5.70 14.44 6.26
N LEU A 101 4.80 13.81 5.48
CA LEU A 101 4.31 12.46 5.75
C LEU A 101 5.40 11.38 5.71
N LEU A 102 6.36 11.51 4.80
CA LEU A 102 7.51 10.63 4.66
C LEU A 102 8.81 11.39 4.96
N ASP A 103 8.82 12.18 6.02
CA ASP A 103 9.97 12.97 6.49
C ASP A 103 11.25 12.13 6.54
N GLU A 104 12.29 12.52 5.77
CA GLU A 104 13.57 11.79 5.67
C GLU A 104 14.31 11.66 7.01
N SER A 105 13.97 12.48 8.01
CA SER A 105 14.52 12.32 9.36
C SER A 105 13.91 11.16 10.15
N LYS A 106 12.78 10.63 9.67
CA LYS A 106 12.01 9.54 10.30
C LYS A 106 11.98 8.27 9.46
N TYR A 107 11.97 8.40 8.14
CA TYR A 107 11.86 7.29 7.19
C TYR A 107 13.17 7.08 6.43
N TYR A 108 13.43 5.82 6.12
CA TYR A 108 14.46 5.42 5.16
C TYR A 108 13.80 5.20 3.80
N ILE A 109 13.88 6.20 2.92
CA ILE A 109 13.20 6.19 1.63
C ILE A 109 14.14 5.63 0.58
N ILE A 110 13.68 4.63 -0.18
CA ILE A 110 14.42 3.93 -1.22
C ILE A 110 13.74 4.21 -2.56
N LEU A 111 14.47 4.79 -3.49
CA LEU A 111 14.04 5.16 -4.83
C LEU A 111 14.88 4.37 -5.85
N PRO A 112 14.49 3.13 -6.21
CA PRO A 112 15.24 2.34 -7.17
C PRO A 112 15.05 2.85 -8.60
N ASP A 113 16.07 2.67 -9.44
CA ASP A 113 15.92 2.65 -10.88
C ASP A 113 15.68 1.19 -11.29
N ALA A 114 14.53 0.91 -11.88
CA ALA A 114 14.19 -0.46 -12.28
C ALA A 114 15.09 -0.98 -13.41
N ILE A 115 15.14 -2.31 -13.62
CA ILE A 115 15.83 -2.92 -14.77
C ILE A 115 15.36 -2.23 -16.06
N GLY A 116 16.29 -1.88 -16.93
CA GLY A 116 15.99 -1.21 -18.21
C GLY A 116 15.71 0.29 -18.08
N HIS A 117 15.93 0.89 -16.91
CA HIS A 117 15.59 2.29 -16.63
C HIS A 117 16.74 3.04 -15.91
N GLY A 118 16.70 4.35 -16.00
CA GLY A 118 17.59 5.24 -15.28
C GLY A 118 19.08 4.91 -15.46
N LYS A 119 19.78 4.71 -14.34
CA LYS A 119 21.19 4.29 -14.30
C LYS A 119 21.36 2.78 -14.06
N SER A 120 20.30 1.99 -13.87
CA SER A 120 20.37 0.53 -13.83
C SER A 120 20.71 -0.04 -15.20
N ASN A 121 21.18 -1.31 -15.25
CA ASN A 121 21.48 -1.94 -16.53
C ASN A 121 20.26 -1.91 -17.49
N LYS A 122 20.53 -1.58 -18.74
CA LYS A 122 19.55 -1.41 -19.80
C LYS A 122 20.13 -1.74 -21.17
N PRO A 123 19.30 -1.94 -22.21
CA PRO A 123 19.75 -2.25 -23.57
C PRO A 123 20.80 -1.30 -24.12
N SER A 124 20.62 0.02 -23.93
CA SER A 124 21.54 1.06 -24.44
C SER A 124 22.93 1.05 -23.78
N ASP A 125 23.15 0.27 -22.71
CA ASP A 125 24.47 0.12 -22.08
C ASP A 125 25.42 -0.80 -22.88
N GLY A 126 25.07 -1.20 -24.12
CA GLY A 126 25.95 -1.90 -25.07
C GLY A 126 25.46 -3.29 -25.51
N LEU A 127 24.47 -3.88 -24.86
CA LEU A 127 23.88 -5.14 -25.32
C LEU A 127 22.80 -4.94 -26.39
N HIS A 128 22.24 -3.76 -26.51
CA HIS A 128 21.19 -3.39 -27.46
C HIS A 128 20.06 -4.43 -27.46
N ALA A 129 19.63 -4.92 -28.64
CA ALA A 129 18.62 -5.96 -28.75
C ALA A 129 19.04 -7.36 -28.27
N LYS A 130 20.27 -7.52 -27.76
CA LYS A 130 20.77 -8.74 -27.10
C LYS A 130 20.65 -8.67 -25.57
N PHE A 131 20.11 -7.58 -25.04
CA PHE A 131 19.82 -7.47 -23.61
C PHE A 131 18.77 -8.54 -23.25
N PRO A 132 18.89 -9.25 -22.09
CA PRO A 132 17.90 -10.24 -21.68
C PRO A 132 16.50 -9.67 -21.58
N HIS A 133 15.49 -10.43 -22.02
CA HIS A 133 14.10 -10.04 -21.92
C HIS A 133 13.63 -10.18 -20.47
N TYR A 134 13.30 -9.05 -19.86
CA TYR A 134 12.80 -8.97 -18.47
C TYR A 134 11.29 -8.71 -18.43
N ARG A 135 10.67 -9.13 -17.35
CA ARG A 135 9.26 -8.95 -17.03
C ARG A 135 9.09 -8.21 -15.71
N TYR A 136 7.86 -7.83 -15.39
CA TYR A 136 7.59 -7.11 -14.15
C TYR A 136 7.92 -7.92 -12.89
N ASP A 137 7.70 -9.22 -12.89
CA ASP A 137 8.11 -10.10 -11.79
C ASP A 137 9.64 -10.14 -11.61
N ASP A 138 10.40 -10.10 -12.72
CA ASP A 138 11.86 -9.99 -12.66
C ASP A 138 12.30 -8.67 -12.03
N MET A 139 11.62 -7.57 -12.38
CA MET A 139 11.91 -6.24 -11.83
C MET A 139 11.61 -6.19 -10.34
N VAL A 140 10.46 -6.70 -9.89
CA VAL A 140 10.09 -6.77 -8.47
C VAL A 140 11.06 -7.67 -7.70
N ARG A 141 11.47 -8.80 -8.28
CA ARG A 141 12.48 -9.67 -7.66
C ARG A 141 13.84 -9.00 -7.55
N ALA A 142 14.25 -8.22 -8.54
CA ALA A 142 15.48 -7.43 -8.50
C ALA A 142 15.41 -6.35 -7.40
N ASP A 143 14.30 -5.64 -7.30
CA ASP A 143 14.06 -4.67 -6.23
C ASP A 143 14.07 -5.34 -4.84
N TYR A 144 13.50 -6.54 -4.71
CA TYR A 144 13.57 -7.31 -3.46
C TYR A 144 15.02 -7.64 -3.09
N LEU A 145 15.84 -8.12 -4.03
CA LEU A 145 17.26 -8.41 -3.78
C LEU A 145 18.04 -7.15 -3.41
N LEU A 146 17.77 -6.02 -4.06
CA LEU A 146 18.37 -4.73 -3.70
C LEU A 146 18.00 -4.37 -2.25
N VAL A 147 16.73 -4.44 -1.90
CA VAL A 147 16.21 -4.04 -0.58
C VAL A 147 16.72 -4.99 0.50
N HIS A 148 16.52 -6.29 0.32
CA HIS A 148 16.84 -7.31 1.32
C HIS A 148 18.35 -7.58 1.41
N ASP A 149 18.97 -7.91 0.27
CA ASP A 149 20.37 -8.35 0.26
C ASP A 149 21.36 -7.18 0.14
N GLY A 150 20.99 -6.13 -0.61
CA GLY A 150 21.84 -4.95 -0.79
C GLY A 150 21.78 -4.01 0.41
N LEU A 151 20.60 -3.55 0.76
CA LEU A 151 20.38 -2.54 1.80
C LEU A 151 20.13 -3.13 3.21
N LYS A 152 20.04 -4.47 3.33
CA LYS A 152 19.80 -5.16 4.60
C LYS A 152 18.50 -4.70 5.28
N VAL A 153 17.48 -4.48 4.47
CA VAL A 153 16.12 -4.15 4.91
C VAL A 153 15.28 -5.42 4.84
N ASP A 154 14.86 -5.90 5.96
CA ASP A 154 14.10 -7.15 6.13
C ASP A 154 12.59 -6.93 6.21
N HIS A 155 12.14 -5.68 6.29
CA HIS A 155 10.74 -5.30 6.27
C HIS A 155 10.54 -3.88 5.77
N LEU A 156 9.43 -3.63 5.04
CA LEU A 156 9.06 -2.32 4.50
C LEU A 156 7.83 -1.76 5.22
N ARG A 157 7.95 -0.55 5.73
CA ARG A 157 6.83 0.21 6.30
C ARG A 157 5.78 0.55 5.23
N LEU A 158 6.24 0.80 4.00
CA LEU A 158 5.37 1.13 2.87
C LEU A 158 6.02 0.70 1.55
N VAL A 159 5.24 0.06 0.70
CA VAL A 159 5.55 -0.13 -0.72
C VAL A 159 4.60 0.73 -1.53
N MET A 160 5.11 1.69 -2.28
CA MET A 160 4.30 2.51 -3.17
C MET A 160 4.97 2.69 -4.52
N GLY A 161 4.16 2.99 -5.52
CA GLY A 161 4.67 3.24 -6.86
C GLY A 161 3.67 3.94 -7.76
N THR A 162 4.17 4.46 -8.85
CA THR A 162 3.39 5.22 -9.83
C THR A 162 3.37 4.48 -11.17
N SER A 163 2.20 4.34 -11.82
CA SER A 163 2.07 3.70 -13.14
C SER A 163 2.69 2.29 -13.17
N MET A 164 3.80 2.05 -13.88
CA MET A 164 4.56 0.79 -13.82
C MET A 164 4.92 0.40 -12.38
N GLY A 165 5.46 1.33 -11.58
CA GLY A 165 5.78 1.08 -10.18
C GLY A 165 4.53 0.76 -9.33
N ALA A 166 3.36 1.27 -9.71
CA ALA A 166 2.09 0.86 -9.10
C ALA A 166 1.71 -0.58 -9.48
N MET A 167 1.96 -0.99 -10.73
CA MET A 167 1.80 -2.39 -11.13
C MET A 167 2.77 -3.31 -10.35
N HIS A 168 4.00 -2.86 -10.13
CA HIS A 168 4.95 -3.56 -9.24
C HIS A 168 4.46 -3.62 -7.79
N THR A 169 3.78 -2.58 -7.30
CA THR A 169 3.22 -2.57 -5.93
C THR A 169 2.22 -3.70 -5.70
N TRP A 170 1.37 -4.01 -6.69
CA TRP A 170 0.49 -5.18 -6.62
C TRP A 170 1.28 -6.49 -6.55
N ILE A 171 2.29 -6.65 -7.42
CA ILE A 171 3.16 -7.84 -7.47
C ILE A 171 3.93 -8.01 -6.15
N TRP A 172 4.43 -6.93 -5.55
CA TRP A 172 5.06 -6.96 -4.23
C TRP A 172 4.14 -7.56 -3.17
N GLY A 173 2.88 -7.12 -3.13
CA GLY A 173 1.89 -7.64 -2.18
C GLY A 173 1.58 -9.13 -2.36
N GLU A 174 1.69 -9.65 -3.58
CA GLU A 174 1.45 -11.05 -3.91
C GLU A 174 2.66 -11.95 -3.69
N MET A 175 3.84 -11.49 -4.11
CA MET A 175 5.09 -12.27 -4.01
C MET A 175 5.64 -12.28 -2.60
N TYR A 176 5.48 -11.19 -1.85
CA TYR A 176 6.08 -10.99 -0.53
C TYR A 176 5.07 -10.48 0.50
N PRO A 177 3.93 -11.19 0.72
CA PRO A 177 2.78 -10.66 1.47
C PRO A 177 3.06 -10.33 2.94
N ASP A 178 4.14 -10.84 3.50
CA ASP A 178 4.56 -10.59 4.89
C ASP A 178 5.72 -9.57 5.01
N PHE A 179 6.18 -9.00 3.88
CA PHE A 179 7.35 -8.14 3.83
C PHE A 179 7.02 -6.64 4.02
N MET A 180 5.74 -6.26 4.09
CA MET A 180 5.35 -4.85 4.23
C MET A 180 4.13 -4.63 5.12
N ASP A 181 4.06 -3.41 5.69
CA ASP A 181 2.90 -2.98 6.48
C ASP A 181 1.79 -2.36 5.63
N ALA A 182 2.12 -1.74 4.50
CA ALA A 182 1.17 -1.01 3.66
C ALA A 182 1.54 -1.03 2.18
N LEU A 183 0.53 -0.94 1.31
CA LEU A 183 0.66 -0.88 -0.14
C LEU A 183 -0.12 0.30 -0.72
N MET A 184 0.51 1.10 -1.60
CA MET A 184 -0.15 2.23 -2.24
C MET A 184 0.16 2.30 -3.75
N PRO A 185 -0.56 1.53 -4.59
CA PRO A 185 -0.46 1.64 -6.03
C PRO A 185 -1.19 2.90 -6.55
N LEU A 186 -0.48 3.74 -7.32
CA LEU A 186 -0.99 4.99 -7.89
C LEU A 186 -1.05 4.90 -9.42
N ALA A 187 -2.23 5.04 -10.00
CA ALA A 187 -2.51 4.99 -11.45
C ALA A 187 -2.23 3.62 -12.10
N SER A 188 -2.90 2.57 -11.63
CA SER A 188 -2.83 1.22 -12.20
C SER A 188 -4.12 0.44 -12.00
N ALA A 189 -4.22 -0.72 -12.65
CA ALA A 189 -5.28 -1.69 -12.43
C ALA A 189 -4.68 -3.08 -12.20
N PRO A 190 -5.24 -3.90 -11.29
CA PRO A 190 -4.69 -5.20 -10.91
C PRO A 190 -5.23 -6.34 -11.80
N VAL A 191 -5.17 -6.17 -13.10
CA VAL A 191 -5.63 -7.15 -14.09
C VAL A 191 -4.67 -7.21 -15.26
N GLU A 192 -4.82 -8.20 -16.11
CA GLU A 192 -4.15 -8.27 -17.40
C GLU A 192 -4.30 -6.95 -18.18
N ILE A 193 -3.22 -6.45 -18.76
CA ILE A 193 -3.24 -5.26 -19.59
C ILE A 193 -3.95 -5.58 -20.90
N ALA A 194 -5.17 -5.09 -21.06
CA ALA A 194 -6.03 -5.35 -22.20
C ALA A 194 -6.59 -4.06 -22.81
N GLY A 195 -7.42 -4.19 -23.84
CA GLY A 195 -8.12 -3.09 -24.49
C GLY A 195 -7.17 -1.98 -24.95
N ARG A 196 -7.58 -0.71 -24.77
CA ARG A 196 -6.85 0.46 -25.23
C ARG A 196 -5.44 0.57 -24.63
N ASN A 197 -5.28 0.15 -23.36
CA ASN A 197 -3.97 0.13 -22.69
C ASN A 197 -3.00 -0.85 -23.39
N ARG A 198 -3.45 -2.04 -23.79
CA ARG A 198 -2.62 -2.98 -24.57
C ARG A 198 -2.38 -2.47 -25.99
N MET A 199 -3.39 -1.88 -26.61
CA MET A 199 -3.30 -1.40 -28.00
C MET A 199 -2.22 -0.33 -28.14
N PHE A 200 -2.20 0.70 -27.28
CA PHE A 200 -1.17 1.74 -27.42
C PHE A 200 0.24 1.20 -27.14
N ARG A 201 0.40 0.24 -26.22
CA ARG A 201 1.69 -0.44 -26.00
C ARG A 201 2.15 -1.21 -27.23
N ALA A 202 1.25 -1.93 -27.88
CA ALA A 202 1.54 -2.58 -29.14
C ALA A 202 1.92 -1.57 -30.24
N MET A 203 1.20 -0.43 -30.34
CA MET A 203 1.54 0.64 -31.29
C MET A 203 2.94 1.21 -31.04
N VAL A 204 3.35 1.40 -29.78
CA VAL A 204 4.72 1.83 -29.42
C VAL A 204 5.75 0.81 -29.91
N ILE A 205 5.53 -0.47 -29.62
CA ILE A 205 6.41 -1.57 -30.01
C ILE A 205 6.52 -1.68 -31.53
N ASP A 206 5.37 -1.70 -32.21
CA ASP A 206 5.31 -1.88 -33.67
C ASP A 206 5.89 -0.69 -34.41
N SER A 207 5.68 0.55 -33.91
CA SER A 207 6.28 1.75 -34.50
C SER A 207 7.80 1.71 -34.54
N ILE A 208 8.44 1.12 -33.52
CA ILE A 208 9.89 0.95 -33.47
C ILE A 208 10.33 -0.23 -34.34
N ARG A 209 9.69 -1.40 -34.19
CA ARG A 209 10.11 -2.63 -34.87
C ARG A 209 9.89 -2.61 -36.38
N SER A 210 8.85 -1.90 -36.85
CA SER A 210 8.55 -1.78 -38.29
C SER A 210 9.40 -0.72 -38.99
N ASP A 211 10.17 0.09 -38.23
CA ASP A 211 11.04 1.10 -38.82
C ASP A 211 12.34 0.46 -39.35
N PRO A 212 12.62 0.53 -40.66
CA PRO A 212 13.86 -0.02 -41.23
C PRO A 212 15.14 0.60 -40.65
N GLU A 213 15.05 1.81 -40.09
CA GLU A 213 16.20 2.50 -39.49
C GLU A 213 16.58 1.90 -38.12
N TRP A 214 15.68 1.14 -37.47
CA TRP A 214 15.95 0.46 -36.21
C TRP A 214 16.98 -0.69 -36.37
N LYS A 215 17.05 -1.35 -37.53
CA LYS A 215 18.06 -2.36 -37.91
C LYS A 215 18.23 -3.45 -36.85
N ASP A 216 17.13 -4.04 -36.38
CA ASP A 216 17.11 -5.06 -35.32
C ASP A 216 17.89 -4.65 -34.05
N GLY A 217 17.84 -3.35 -33.73
CA GLY A 217 18.46 -2.78 -32.53
C GLY A 217 19.88 -2.24 -32.72
N GLU A 218 20.47 -2.38 -33.92
CA GLU A 218 21.83 -1.93 -34.24
C GLU A 218 21.84 -0.60 -35.05
N TYR A 219 20.96 0.33 -34.70
CA TYR A 219 20.88 1.65 -35.35
C TYR A 219 22.03 2.58 -34.92
N THR A 220 22.37 3.52 -35.77
CA THR A 220 23.41 4.53 -35.51
C THR A 220 22.86 5.93 -35.27
N SER A 221 21.59 6.14 -35.62
CA SER A 221 20.83 7.36 -35.34
C SER A 221 19.41 6.95 -34.91
N PRO A 222 18.75 7.72 -34.03
CA PRO A 222 17.42 7.36 -33.53
C PRO A 222 16.44 7.11 -34.67
N PRO A 223 15.75 5.95 -34.73
CA PRO A 223 14.78 5.64 -35.77
C PRO A 223 13.55 6.54 -35.68
N HIS A 224 12.96 6.90 -36.81
CA HIS A 224 11.79 7.79 -36.91
C HIS A 224 10.53 7.17 -36.26
N GLY A 225 10.46 5.85 -36.15
CA GLY A 225 9.41 5.13 -35.43
C GLY A 225 9.20 5.58 -33.99
N LEU A 226 10.24 6.13 -33.36
CA LEU A 226 10.14 6.75 -32.03
C LEU A 226 9.16 7.93 -31.97
N ILE A 227 8.98 8.66 -33.07
CA ILE A 227 8.02 9.79 -33.15
C ILE A 227 6.60 9.27 -33.02
N ALA A 228 6.23 8.23 -33.76
CA ALA A 228 4.89 7.63 -33.71
C ALA A 228 4.65 6.97 -32.33
N ALA A 229 5.66 6.28 -31.79
CA ALA A 229 5.62 5.73 -30.44
C ALA A 229 5.35 6.82 -29.38
N GLN A 230 6.05 7.94 -29.46
CA GLN A 230 5.88 9.07 -28.53
C GLN A 230 4.49 9.72 -28.67
N PHE A 231 3.93 9.80 -29.87
CA PHE A 231 2.59 10.34 -30.08
C PHE A 231 1.52 9.45 -29.45
N ALA A 232 1.59 8.14 -29.65
CA ALA A 232 0.67 7.18 -29.03
C ALA A 232 0.71 7.28 -27.51
N LEU A 233 1.91 7.32 -26.94
CA LEU A 233 2.13 7.45 -25.50
C LEU A 233 1.56 8.78 -24.98
N PHE A 234 1.88 9.89 -25.61
CA PHE A 234 1.45 11.22 -25.20
C PHE A 234 -0.08 11.35 -25.16
N MET A 235 -0.76 10.88 -26.20
CA MET A 235 -2.23 10.95 -26.27
C MET A 235 -2.90 10.14 -25.15
N MET A 236 -2.33 9.00 -24.79
CA MET A 236 -2.89 8.13 -23.74
C MET A 236 -2.63 8.63 -22.32
N THR A 237 -1.56 9.38 -22.10
CA THR A 237 -1.12 9.75 -20.75
C THR A 237 -1.40 11.20 -20.38
N SER A 238 -1.79 12.04 -21.33
CA SER A 238 -2.06 13.46 -21.12
C SER A 238 -3.51 13.74 -20.69
N SER A 239 -3.74 14.92 -20.11
CA SER A 239 -5.07 15.41 -19.76
C SER A 239 -5.57 16.42 -20.80
N PRO A 240 -6.75 16.22 -21.40
CA PRO A 240 -7.32 17.18 -22.34
C PRO A 240 -7.47 18.59 -21.77
N LEU A 241 -7.89 18.71 -20.49
CA LEU A 241 -8.02 20.01 -19.81
C LEU A 241 -6.69 20.74 -19.74
N GLN A 242 -5.63 20.04 -19.37
CA GLN A 242 -4.30 20.64 -19.23
C GLN A 242 -3.69 20.99 -20.57
N LEU A 243 -3.88 20.14 -21.57
CA LEU A 243 -3.43 20.40 -22.93
C LEU A 243 -4.10 21.65 -23.53
N HIS A 244 -5.42 21.78 -23.34
CA HIS A 244 -6.15 22.96 -23.85
C HIS A 244 -5.71 24.25 -23.11
N LYS A 245 -5.46 24.19 -21.79
CA LYS A 245 -4.92 25.34 -21.04
C LYS A 245 -3.52 25.74 -21.50
N ALA A 246 -2.65 24.78 -21.74
CA ALA A 246 -1.28 25.04 -22.16
C ALA A 246 -1.19 25.48 -23.62
N ASN A 247 -2.03 24.92 -24.48
CA ASN A 247 -1.98 25.10 -25.93
C ASN A 247 -3.34 25.56 -26.48
N PRO A 248 -3.83 26.78 -26.11
CA PRO A 248 -5.17 27.24 -26.47
C PRO A 248 -5.31 27.76 -27.94
N THR A 249 -4.23 27.72 -28.73
CA THR A 249 -4.23 28.15 -30.13
C THR A 249 -3.61 27.09 -31.05
N HIS A 250 -3.91 27.15 -32.32
CA HIS A 250 -3.30 26.33 -33.37
C HIS A 250 -1.78 26.34 -33.29
N GLU A 251 -1.21 27.53 -33.30
CA GLU A 251 0.23 27.78 -33.27
C GLU A 251 0.93 27.12 -32.07
N LYS A 252 0.34 27.24 -30.86
CA LYS A 252 0.88 26.61 -29.65
C LYS A 252 0.75 25.10 -29.71
N SER A 253 -0.34 24.59 -30.27
CA SER A 253 -0.54 23.14 -30.42
C SER A 253 0.48 22.53 -31.37
N ASP A 254 0.75 23.18 -32.51
CA ASP A 254 1.74 22.77 -33.50
C ASP A 254 3.17 22.81 -32.93
N ALA A 255 3.48 23.86 -32.16
CA ALA A 255 4.77 23.95 -31.45
C ALA A 255 4.95 22.83 -30.40
N ALA A 256 3.87 22.46 -29.69
CA ALA A 256 3.89 21.34 -28.75
C ALA A 256 4.18 20.01 -29.47
N VAL A 257 3.56 19.76 -30.63
CA VAL A 257 3.84 18.58 -31.47
C VAL A 257 5.30 18.55 -31.92
N GLN A 258 5.86 19.69 -32.32
CA GLN A 258 7.27 19.76 -32.69
C GLN A 258 8.19 19.44 -31.53
N THR A 259 7.89 19.93 -30.33
CA THR A 259 8.63 19.59 -29.09
C THR A 259 8.58 18.09 -28.79
N LEU A 260 7.43 17.43 -29.02
CA LEU A 260 7.32 15.97 -28.86
C LEU A 260 8.22 15.21 -29.84
N LYS A 261 8.31 15.62 -31.10
CA LYS A 261 9.22 15.02 -32.07
C LYS A 261 10.69 15.15 -31.65
N GLU A 262 11.10 16.33 -31.23
CA GLU A 262 12.46 16.57 -30.75
C GLU A 262 12.82 15.72 -29.53
N ARG A 263 11.84 15.54 -28.63
CA ARG A 263 12.01 14.66 -27.46
C ARG A 263 12.14 13.19 -27.88
N ALA A 264 11.28 12.72 -28.78
CA ALA A 264 11.32 11.36 -29.31
C ALA A 264 12.71 10.99 -29.82
N MET A 265 13.32 11.89 -30.61
CA MET A 265 14.66 11.69 -31.19
C MET A 265 15.82 11.73 -30.19
N ARG A 266 15.56 11.97 -28.91
CA ARG A 266 16.54 11.86 -27.81
C ARG A 266 16.38 10.58 -26.98
N THR A 267 15.38 9.78 -27.30
CA THR A 267 15.07 8.52 -26.59
C THR A 267 15.82 7.37 -27.27
N ASP A 268 16.35 6.44 -26.48
CA ASP A 268 16.90 5.19 -27.02
C ASP A 268 15.75 4.24 -27.39
N ALA A 269 15.77 3.75 -28.63
CA ALA A 269 14.70 2.90 -29.14
C ALA A 269 14.67 1.52 -28.52
N ASN A 270 15.82 0.93 -28.20
CA ASN A 270 15.90 -0.36 -27.56
C ASN A 270 15.43 -0.28 -26.11
N ASP A 271 15.84 0.75 -25.36
CA ASP A 271 15.35 0.98 -24.00
C ASP A 271 13.82 1.10 -23.99
N MET A 272 13.24 1.94 -24.86
CA MET A 272 11.79 2.12 -24.98
C MET A 272 11.09 0.83 -25.35
N LEU A 273 11.59 0.09 -26.32
CA LEU A 273 11.04 -1.19 -26.76
C LEU A 273 10.93 -2.18 -25.60
N TYR A 274 12.03 -2.43 -24.90
CA TYR A 274 12.10 -3.36 -23.77
C TYR A 274 11.22 -2.93 -22.61
N GLN A 275 11.15 -1.63 -22.30
CA GLN A 275 10.30 -1.07 -21.26
C GLN A 275 8.81 -1.35 -21.51
N TYR A 276 8.36 -1.30 -22.76
CA TYR A 276 6.96 -1.60 -23.11
C TYR A 276 6.69 -3.10 -23.21
N GLU A 277 7.66 -3.90 -23.65
CA GLU A 277 7.58 -5.35 -23.70
C GLU A 277 7.56 -6.01 -22.32
N SER A 278 8.22 -5.42 -21.32
CA SER A 278 8.33 -5.97 -19.97
C SER A 278 6.97 -6.20 -19.28
N SER A 279 5.93 -5.52 -19.74
CA SER A 279 4.57 -5.59 -19.19
C SER A 279 3.66 -6.64 -19.85
N THR A 280 4.19 -7.45 -20.77
CA THR A 280 3.35 -8.30 -21.66
C THR A 280 2.56 -9.36 -20.89
N ASP A 281 3.09 -9.86 -19.79
CA ASP A 281 2.52 -10.92 -18.96
C ASP A 281 1.96 -10.41 -17.61
N TYR A 282 1.93 -9.11 -17.40
CA TYR A 282 1.37 -8.55 -16.18
C TYR A 282 -0.10 -8.92 -15.98
N ASN A 283 -0.38 -9.68 -14.94
CA ASN A 283 -1.73 -10.03 -14.49
C ASN A 283 -1.76 -10.46 -13.02
N PRO A 284 -1.89 -9.56 -12.07
CA PRO A 284 -1.99 -9.90 -10.64
C PRO A 284 -3.36 -10.47 -10.24
N SER A 285 -4.40 -10.32 -11.07
CA SER A 285 -5.76 -10.73 -10.71
C SER A 285 -5.89 -12.12 -10.08
N PRO A 286 -5.17 -13.18 -10.51
CA PRO A 286 -5.30 -14.50 -9.90
C PRO A 286 -4.89 -14.60 -8.43
N MET A 287 -4.16 -13.60 -7.89
CA MET A 287 -3.47 -13.70 -6.61
C MET A 287 -3.84 -12.59 -5.60
N LEU A 288 -4.81 -11.74 -5.91
CA LEU A 288 -5.17 -10.55 -5.09
C LEU A 288 -5.54 -10.91 -3.64
N GLU A 289 -6.13 -12.08 -3.41
CA GLU A 289 -6.49 -12.56 -2.07
C GLU A 289 -5.27 -12.90 -1.18
N LYS A 290 -4.07 -13.01 -1.76
CA LYS A 290 -2.83 -13.21 -1.01
C LYS A 290 -2.30 -11.95 -0.35
N ILE A 291 -2.73 -10.78 -0.82
CA ILE A 291 -2.29 -9.48 -0.29
C ILE A 291 -2.83 -9.33 1.14
N LYS A 292 -1.94 -9.28 2.12
CA LYS A 292 -2.28 -9.23 3.55
C LYS A 292 -2.28 -7.81 4.12
N ALA A 293 -1.38 -6.96 3.61
CA ALA A 293 -1.25 -5.58 4.07
C ALA A 293 -2.44 -4.73 3.63
N PRO A 294 -2.84 -3.69 4.39
CA PRO A 294 -3.74 -2.66 3.91
C PRO A 294 -3.25 -2.08 2.59
N LEU A 295 -4.16 -1.93 1.63
CA LEU A 295 -3.86 -1.46 0.29
C LEU A 295 -4.83 -0.35 -0.11
N PHE A 296 -4.29 0.86 -0.39
CA PHE A 296 -5.06 1.96 -0.96
C PHE A 296 -4.65 2.18 -2.41
N ALA A 297 -5.49 1.75 -3.34
CA ALA A 297 -5.30 1.96 -4.78
C ALA A 297 -5.93 3.30 -5.19
N ILE A 298 -5.15 4.18 -5.81
CA ILE A 298 -5.59 5.54 -6.17
C ILE A 298 -5.43 5.77 -7.68
N ASN A 299 -6.54 6.10 -8.35
CA ASN A 299 -6.55 6.52 -9.74
C ASN A 299 -7.23 7.89 -9.89
N SER A 300 -7.10 8.52 -11.05
CA SER A 300 -7.77 9.78 -11.40
C SER A 300 -8.89 9.52 -12.40
N ALA A 301 -9.99 10.24 -12.29
CA ALA A 301 -11.16 10.08 -13.15
C ALA A 301 -10.91 10.54 -14.60
N ASP A 302 -9.85 11.32 -14.84
CA ASP A 302 -9.40 11.74 -16.17
C ASP A 302 -8.20 10.90 -16.70
N ASP A 303 -7.92 9.73 -16.11
CA ASP A 303 -6.85 8.83 -16.55
C ASP A 303 -7.32 7.92 -17.69
N GLU A 304 -6.86 8.19 -18.90
CA GLU A 304 -7.19 7.43 -20.11
C GLU A 304 -6.47 6.07 -20.20
N VAL A 305 -5.43 5.84 -19.38
CA VAL A 305 -4.72 4.56 -19.31
C VAL A 305 -5.47 3.57 -18.41
N ASN A 306 -6.09 4.08 -17.33
CA ASN A 306 -6.89 3.31 -16.38
C ASN A 306 -8.29 3.94 -16.22
N PRO A 307 -9.11 3.96 -17.30
CA PRO A 307 -10.37 4.69 -17.30
C PRO A 307 -11.38 4.04 -16.34
N PRO A 308 -12.01 4.84 -15.45
CA PRO A 308 -12.89 4.32 -14.39
C PRO A 308 -14.18 3.68 -14.93
N GLU A 309 -14.64 4.08 -16.13
CA GLU A 309 -15.84 3.52 -16.75
C GLU A 309 -15.77 2.00 -17.03
N LEU A 310 -14.57 1.40 -16.98
CA LEU A 310 -14.43 -0.05 -17.11
C LEU A 310 -14.84 -0.81 -15.84
N GLY A 311 -15.03 -0.13 -14.69
CA GLY A 311 -15.42 -0.72 -13.42
C GLY A 311 -14.45 -1.79 -12.89
N ILE A 312 -13.19 -1.79 -13.38
CA ILE A 312 -12.19 -2.82 -13.01
C ILE A 312 -11.81 -2.67 -11.54
N MET A 313 -11.48 -1.47 -11.13
CA MET A 313 -11.00 -1.23 -9.77
C MET A 313 -12.07 -1.51 -8.72
N GLU A 314 -13.32 -1.10 -8.97
CA GLU A 314 -14.47 -1.33 -8.08
C GLU A 314 -14.77 -2.82 -7.90
N ARG A 315 -14.48 -3.64 -8.91
CA ARG A 315 -14.66 -5.08 -8.86
C ARG A 315 -13.50 -5.77 -8.16
N GLU A 316 -12.28 -5.51 -8.61
CA GLU A 316 -11.10 -6.27 -8.17
C GLU A 316 -10.64 -5.91 -6.75
N ILE A 317 -10.82 -4.65 -6.31
CA ILE A 317 -10.40 -4.23 -4.97
C ILE A 317 -11.10 -4.99 -3.85
N LYS A 318 -12.32 -5.48 -4.12
CA LYS A 318 -13.11 -6.28 -3.16
C LYS A 318 -12.48 -7.65 -2.85
N ARG A 319 -11.56 -8.08 -3.68
CA ARG A 319 -10.82 -9.34 -3.53
C ARG A 319 -9.58 -9.18 -2.65
N VAL A 320 -9.13 -7.96 -2.42
CA VAL A 320 -8.05 -7.65 -1.47
C VAL A 320 -8.66 -7.49 -0.08
N PRO A 321 -8.31 -8.34 0.90
CA PRO A 321 -8.97 -8.37 2.22
C PRO A 321 -9.02 -7.03 2.95
N ARG A 322 -7.99 -6.20 2.80
CA ARG A 322 -7.87 -4.86 3.38
C ARG A 322 -7.68 -3.79 2.29
N GLY A 323 -8.32 -4.01 1.12
CA GLY A 323 -8.21 -3.15 -0.04
C GLY A 323 -9.24 -2.01 -0.03
N ARG A 324 -8.80 -0.81 -0.43
CA ARG A 324 -9.66 0.34 -0.69
C ARG A 324 -9.29 0.99 -2.01
N TYR A 325 -10.30 1.31 -2.81
CA TYR A 325 -10.14 2.09 -4.03
C TYR A 325 -10.55 3.54 -3.82
N ILE A 326 -9.72 4.45 -4.28
CA ILE A 326 -9.94 5.88 -4.26
C ILE A 326 -9.87 6.41 -5.70
N LEU A 327 -10.94 7.03 -6.16
CA LEU A 327 -11.00 7.71 -7.44
C LEU A 327 -10.96 9.23 -7.20
N ILE A 328 -9.86 9.88 -7.60
CA ILE A 328 -9.74 11.34 -7.54
C ILE A 328 -10.60 11.93 -8.66
N PRO A 329 -11.60 12.77 -8.34
CA PRO A 329 -12.45 13.37 -9.35
C PRO A 329 -11.65 14.32 -10.26
N THR A 330 -12.05 14.40 -11.53
CA THR A 330 -11.48 15.36 -12.49
C THR A 330 -11.61 16.78 -11.97
N SER A 331 -10.52 17.53 -12.05
CA SER A 331 -10.45 18.91 -11.59
C SER A 331 -9.42 19.71 -12.40
N ASP A 332 -9.35 21.00 -12.14
CA ASP A 332 -8.33 21.89 -12.70
C ASP A 332 -6.88 21.52 -12.28
N GLU A 333 -6.75 20.71 -11.25
CA GLU A 333 -5.46 20.28 -10.68
C GLU A 333 -5.03 18.88 -11.17
N THR A 334 -5.96 18.06 -11.69
CA THR A 334 -5.64 16.73 -12.22
C THR A 334 -4.90 16.82 -13.56
N ARG A 335 -4.17 15.76 -13.90
CA ARG A 335 -3.23 15.69 -15.03
C ARG A 335 -3.42 14.42 -15.87
N GLY A 336 -4.63 13.86 -15.90
CA GLY A 336 -4.83 12.56 -16.51
C GLY A 336 -4.02 11.49 -15.79
N HIS A 337 -3.34 10.63 -16.54
CA HIS A 337 -2.46 9.61 -15.97
C HIS A 337 -1.38 10.23 -15.04
N GLY A 338 -0.88 11.42 -15.36
CA GLY A 338 0.12 12.14 -14.57
C GLY A 338 -0.34 12.65 -13.19
N THR A 339 -1.61 12.48 -12.81
CA THR A 339 -2.13 12.88 -11.48
C THR A 339 -1.41 12.15 -10.35
N HIS A 340 -0.92 10.94 -10.58
CA HIS A 340 -0.12 10.17 -9.63
C HIS A 340 1.13 10.90 -9.13
N SER A 341 1.71 11.79 -9.93
CA SER A 341 2.90 12.58 -9.58
C SER A 341 2.61 13.85 -8.78
N ARG A 342 1.36 14.03 -8.33
CA ARG A 342 0.86 15.20 -7.58
C ARG A 342 0.43 14.82 -6.16
N PRO A 343 1.34 14.58 -5.21
CA PRO A 343 1.01 14.18 -3.84
C PRO A 343 0.00 15.06 -3.14
N ILE A 344 -0.01 16.36 -3.48
CA ILE A 344 -0.96 17.31 -2.89
C ILE A 344 -2.43 16.89 -3.06
N LEU A 345 -2.75 16.08 -4.09
CA LEU A 345 -4.10 15.61 -4.38
C LEU A 345 -4.47 14.31 -3.63
N TRP A 346 -3.48 13.57 -3.16
CA TRP A 346 -3.72 12.25 -2.57
C TRP A 346 -2.97 12.01 -1.24
N GLN A 347 -2.15 12.93 -0.75
CA GLN A 347 -1.39 12.76 0.48
C GLN A 347 -2.25 12.51 1.72
N SER A 348 -3.50 13.00 1.76
CA SER A 348 -4.44 12.71 2.85
C SER A 348 -4.77 11.22 2.95
N TYR A 349 -4.86 10.52 1.82
CA TYR A 349 -5.06 9.07 1.81
C TYR A 349 -3.79 8.30 2.20
N LEU A 350 -2.61 8.83 1.86
CA LEU A 350 -1.34 8.30 2.38
C LEU A 350 -1.27 8.44 3.91
N TRP A 351 -1.65 9.60 4.43
CA TRP A 351 -1.74 9.81 5.88
C TRP A 351 -2.67 8.78 6.53
N GLU A 352 -3.86 8.59 5.98
CA GLU A 352 -4.82 7.61 6.46
C GLU A 352 -4.26 6.19 6.40
N LEU A 353 -3.66 5.79 5.27
CA LEU A 353 -3.05 4.47 5.10
C LEU A 353 -1.93 4.21 6.12
N LEU A 354 -1.05 5.18 6.33
CA LEU A 354 0.03 5.07 7.32
C LEU A 354 -0.52 4.91 8.74
N HIS A 355 -1.62 5.58 9.07
CA HIS A 355 -2.27 5.42 10.37
C HIS A 355 -3.00 4.08 10.52
N LEU A 356 -3.66 3.60 9.46
CA LEU A 356 -4.36 2.31 9.47
C LEU A 356 -3.41 1.11 9.47
N SER A 357 -2.19 1.27 8.98
CA SER A 357 -1.18 0.23 8.85
C SER A 357 -0.11 0.31 9.93
N GLU A 358 -0.49 0.58 11.18
CA GLU A 358 0.47 0.58 12.27
C GLU A 358 1.26 -0.74 12.33
N PRO A 359 2.60 -0.67 12.47
CA PRO A 359 3.43 -1.84 12.35
C PRO A 359 3.06 -2.95 13.34
N ARG A 360 2.96 -4.19 12.87
CA ARG A 360 2.85 -5.36 13.76
C ARG A 360 3.99 -5.43 14.77
N ALA A 361 5.15 -4.85 14.46
CA ALA A 361 6.25 -4.72 15.40
C ALA A 361 5.85 -3.98 16.70
N ALA A 362 4.94 -2.99 16.61
CA ALA A 362 4.40 -2.34 17.80
C ALA A 362 3.63 -3.31 18.72
N LEU A 363 3.04 -4.38 18.17
CA LEU A 363 2.38 -5.42 18.97
C LEU A 363 3.34 -6.23 19.83
N LEU A 364 4.65 -6.20 19.55
CA LEU A 364 5.67 -6.84 20.37
C LEU A 364 6.14 -5.96 21.55
N ASP A 365 5.70 -4.69 21.61
CA ASP A 365 5.97 -3.80 22.75
C ASP A 365 4.72 -3.08 23.25
N PRO A 366 4.04 -3.59 24.29
CA PRO A 366 2.87 -2.94 24.89
C PRO A 366 3.12 -1.56 25.49
N ARG A 367 4.41 -1.14 25.60
CA ARG A 367 4.81 0.19 26.11
C ARG A 367 5.16 1.16 24.98
N SER A 368 5.02 0.75 23.72
CA SER A 368 5.31 1.61 22.58
C SER A 368 4.53 2.93 22.67
N PRO A 369 5.17 4.08 22.39
CA PRO A 369 4.50 5.39 22.38
C PRO A 369 3.27 5.48 21.48
N VAL A 370 3.17 4.63 20.46
CA VAL A 370 2.04 4.56 19.54
C VAL A 370 0.70 4.29 20.26
N TRP A 371 0.75 3.60 21.41
CA TRP A 371 -0.45 3.31 22.22
C TRP A 371 -0.93 4.49 23.07
N ALA A 372 -0.16 5.57 23.14
CA ALA A 372 -0.47 6.78 23.94
C ALA A 372 -1.27 7.84 23.18
N GLU A 373 -1.42 7.70 21.86
CA GLU A 373 -2.24 8.62 21.06
C GLU A 373 -3.72 8.55 21.50
N ALA A 374 -4.39 9.70 21.51
CA ALA A 374 -5.80 9.74 21.86
C ALA A 374 -6.66 9.15 20.73
N ALA A 375 -7.49 8.16 21.04
CA ALA A 375 -8.51 7.68 20.09
C ALA A 375 -9.49 8.83 19.73
N PRO A 376 -10.10 8.81 18.53
CA PRO A 376 -11.18 9.73 18.18
C PRO A 376 -12.30 9.73 19.22
N PRO A 377 -13.06 10.83 19.38
CA PRO A 377 -14.20 10.88 20.31
C PRO A 377 -15.25 9.79 20.02
N VAL A 378 -15.54 9.57 18.75
CA VAL A 378 -16.43 8.51 18.24
C VAL A 378 -15.81 7.96 16.97
N PHE A 379 -15.88 6.64 16.79
CA PHE A 379 -15.44 5.96 15.57
C PHE A 379 -16.21 4.65 15.37
N ALA A 380 -16.36 4.23 14.12
CA ALA A 380 -16.95 2.95 13.79
C ALA A 380 -15.88 1.88 13.56
N VAL A 381 -16.20 0.64 13.91
CA VAL A 381 -15.36 -0.53 13.63
C VAL A 381 -16.19 -1.58 12.91
N LYS A 382 -15.82 -1.87 11.65
CA LYS A 382 -16.37 -3.00 10.91
C LYS A 382 -15.66 -4.28 11.30
N VAL A 383 -16.43 -5.27 11.70
CA VAL A 383 -15.96 -6.60 12.12
C VAL A 383 -16.38 -7.61 11.07
N ALA A 384 -15.42 -8.09 10.27
CA ALA A 384 -15.62 -9.18 9.33
C ALA A 384 -15.48 -10.53 10.05
N THR A 385 -16.46 -11.41 9.91
CA THR A 385 -16.45 -12.75 10.51
C THR A 385 -16.79 -13.83 9.49
N THR A 386 -16.59 -15.10 9.86
CA THR A 386 -17.07 -16.25 9.05
C THR A 386 -18.58 -16.32 8.90
N LYS A 387 -19.35 -15.53 9.68
CA LYS A 387 -20.82 -15.47 9.62
C LYS A 387 -21.35 -14.21 8.92
N GLY A 388 -20.49 -13.28 8.54
CA GLY A 388 -20.85 -12.01 7.91
C GLY A 388 -20.21 -10.81 8.61
N LEU A 389 -20.75 -9.62 8.35
CA LEU A 389 -20.26 -8.35 8.87
C LEU A 389 -21.17 -7.81 9.97
N PHE A 390 -20.57 -7.24 11.01
CA PHE A 390 -21.29 -6.36 11.94
C PHE A 390 -20.45 -5.11 12.23
N THR A 391 -21.11 -4.04 12.68
CA THR A 391 -20.46 -2.75 12.95
C THR A 391 -20.65 -2.37 14.41
N ILE A 392 -19.56 -1.94 15.05
CA ILE A 392 -19.53 -1.40 16.40
C ILE A 392 -19.29 0.09 16.33
N ASP A 393 -20.17 0.92 16.86
CA ASP A 393 -19.87 2.32 17.17
C ASP A 393 -19.20 2.36 18.55
N VAL A 394 -18.04 2.99 18.60
CA VAL A 394 -17.23 3.14 19.81
C VAL A 394 -17.28 4.60 20.26
N HIS A 395 -17.51 4.79 21.55
CA HIS A 395 -17.62 6.11 22.18
C HIS A 395 -16.56 6.24 23.27
N ARG A 396 -15.56 7.11 23.04
CA ARG A 396 -14.44 7.29 23.97
C ARG A 396 -14.90 7.84 25.33
N ASP A 397 -15.94 8.68 25.37
CA ASP A 397 -16.49 9.24 26.60
C ASP A 397 -17.18 8.21 27.49
N TRP A 398 -17.64 7.07 26.94
CA TRP A 398 -18.25 6.00 27.74
C TRP A 398 -17.22 5.22 28.57
N ALA A 399 -16.04 4.95 27.99
CA ALA A 399 -14.96 4.23 28.65
C ALA A 399 -13.62 4.59 27.98
N PRO A 400 -12.97 5.73 28.38
CA PRO A 400 -11.82 6.28 27.70
C PRO A 400 -10.63 5.33 27.52
N HIS A 401 -10.26 4.58 28.56
CA HIS A 401 -9.14 3.63 28.50
C HIS A 401 -9.48 2.42 27.62
N GLY A 402 -10.70 1.89 27.77
CA GLY A 402 -11.17 0.76 26.95
C GLY A 402 -11.28 1.13 25.47
N ALA A 403 -11.87 2.27 25.14
CA ALA A 403 -12.00 2.75 23.76
C ALA A 403 -10.63 3.01 23.10
N ALA A 404 -9.69 3.65 23.80
CA ALA A 404 -8.34 3.89 23.30
C ALA A 404 -7.59 2.57 23.04
N ARG A 405 -7.62 1.63 23.99
CA ARG A 405 -7.00 0.29 23.83
C ARG A 405 -7.59 -0.43 22.61
N PHE A 406 -8.92 -0.43 22.46
CA PHE A 406 -9.59 -1.09 21.33
C PHE A 406 -9.24 -0.45 20.00
N TYR A 407 -9.23 0.90 19.93
CA TYR A 407 -8.84 1.67 18.75
C TYR A 407 -7.46 1.26 18.22
N HIS A 408 -6.46 1.32 19.07
CA HIS A 408 -5.08 1.02 18.68
C HIS A 408 -4.88 -0.44 18.30
N LEU A 409 -5.40 -1.38 19.09
CA LEU A 409 -5.27 -2.80 18.81
C LEU A 409 -6.01 -3.23 17.53
N ALA A 410 -7.19 -2.63 17.27
CA ALA A 410 -7.93 -2.87 16.03
C ALA A 410 -7.13 -2.37 14.81
N ARG A 411 -6.56 -1.15 14.89
CA ARG A 411 -5.72 -0.58 13.83
C ARG A 411 -4.46 -1.42 13.57
N ALA A 412 -3.83 -1.92 14.60
CA ALA A 412 -2.63 -2.74 14.49
C ALA A 412 -2.90 -4.18 14.00
N GLY A 413 -4.17 -4.56 13.75
CA GLY A 413 -4.55 -5.91 13.33
C GLY A 413 -4.39 -6.97 14.42
N PHE A 414 -4.38 -6.57 15.69
CA PHE A 414 -4.24 -7.47 16.84
C PHE A 414 -5.32 -8.56 16.89
N TYR A 415 -6.55 -8.19 16.52
CA TYR A 415 -7.71 -9.08 16.56
C TYR A 415 -7.88 -9.91 15.29
N ASP A 416 -7.15 -9.61 14.22
CA ASP A 416 -7.28 -10.29 12.93
C ASP A 416 -7.01 -11.79 13.06
N ASP A 417 -7.83 -12.58 12.38
CA ASP A 417 -7.82 -14.04 12.42
C ASP A 417 -7.94 -14.65 13.83
N SER A 418 -8.46 -13.93 14.82
CA SER A 418 -8.76 -14.48 16.15
C SER A 418 -10.06 -15.33 16.14
N ARG A 419 -10.37 -15.99 17.26
CA ARG A 419 -11.53 -16.87 17.39
C ARG A 419 -12.54 -16.31 18.38
N PHE A 420 -13.84 -16.46 18.09
CA PHE A 420 -14.89 -16.32 19.10
C PHE A 420 -14.90 -17.57 19.97
N PHE A 421 -14.01 -17.58 20.95
CA PHE A 421 -13.71 -18.78 21.72
C PHE A 421 -14.73 -19.11 22.80
N ARG A 422 -15.65 -18.18 23.13
CA ARG A 422 -16.70 -18.39 24.12
C ARG A 422 -17.97 -17.70 23.68
N VAL A 423 -18.95 -18.48 23.22
CA VAL A 423 -20.25 -17.99 22.78
C VAL A 423 -21.34 -18.67 23.59
N ILE A 424 -22.08 -17.88 24.36
CA ILE A 424 -23.22 -18.34 25.19
C ILE A 424 -24.47 -17.67 24.64
N PRO A 425 -25.38 -18.45 24.01
CA PRO A 425 -26.57 -17.89 23.38
C PRO A 425 -27.43 -17.08 24.36
N GLY A 426 -27.87 -15.92 23.96
CA GLY A 426 -28.69 -15.02 24.79
C GLY A 426 -27.90 -14.34 25.92
N ASP A 427 -26.60 -14.54 25.98
CA ASP A 427 -25.75 -13.99 27.02
C ASP A 427 -24.63 -13.11 26.40
N PHE A 428 -23.57 -13.70 25.82
CA PHE A 428 -22.50 -12.95 25.15
C PHE A 428 -21.67 -13.80 24.18
N ALA A 429 -20.91 -13.12 23.30
CA ALA A 429 -19.86 -13.68 22.45
C ALA A 429 -18.52 -13.02 22.81
N GLN A 430 -17.53 -13.81 23.26
CA GLN A 430 -16.22 -13.36 23.74
C GLN A 430 -15.10 -13.72 22.76
N PHE A 431 -14.21 -12.76 22.52
CA PHE A 431 -13.01 -12.86 21.68
C PHE A 431 -11.87 -11.99 22.25
N GLY A 432 -10.73 -11.87 21.57
CA GLY A 432 -9.68 -10.91 21.92
C GLY A 432 -8.41 -11.55 22.50
N ILE A 433 -8.22 -12.85 22.27
CA ILE A 433 -6.91 -13.51 22.37
C ILE A 433 -6.40 -13.65 20.94
N PRO A 434 -5.25 -13.04 20.57
CA PRO A 434 -4.76 -13.09 19.20
C PRO A 434 -4.32 -14.50 18.81
N GLY A 435 -4.43 -14.84 17.52
CA GLY A 435 -4.06 -16.16 17.02
C GLY A 435 -2.56 -16.48 17.06
N ASN A 436 -1.70 -15.46 17.15
CA ASN A 436 -0.26 -15.61 17.32
C ASN A 436 0.10 -15.76 18.81
N PRO A 437 0.72 -16.90 19.23
CA PRO A 437 1.07 -17.16 20.64
C PRO A 437 2.07 -16.16 21.23
N GLU A 438 3.01 -15.66 20.45
CA GLU A 438 4.01 -14.69 20.91
C GLU A 438 3.34 -13.37 21.30
N ILE A 439 2.50 -12.82 20.42
CA ILE A 439 1.71 -11.62 20.70
C ILE A 439 0.76 -11.89 21.89
N ALA A 440 0.11 -13.04 21.92
CA ALA A 440 -0.79 -13.41 22.99
C ALA A 440 -0.09 -13.42 24.37
N ALA A 441 1.11 -13.98 24.46
CA ALA A 441 1.92 -14.00 25.68
C ALA A 441 2.30 -12.60 26.17
N ILE A 442 2.71 -11.72 25.26
CA ILE A 442 3.10 -10.33 25.55
C ILE A 442 1.90 -9.53 26.11
N TRP A 443 0.73 -9.64 25.47
CA TRP A 443 -0.44 -8.85 25.84
C TRP A 443 -1.27 -9.43 26.97
N ARG A 444 -0.98 -10.66 27.39
CA ARG A 444 -1.72 -11.35 28.47
C ARG A 444 -1.78 -10.55 29.77
N ASN A 445 -0.72 -9.83 30.09
CA ASN A 445 -0.59 -9.05 31.32
C ASN A 445 -0.52 -7.52 31.09
N ALA A 446 -0.81 -7.05 29.87
CA ALA A 446 -0.81 -5.63 29.54
C ALA A 446 -2.14 -4.99 29.95
N THR A 447 -2.31 -4.74 31.25
CA THR A 447 -3.56 -4.21 31.81
C THR A 447 -3.77 -2.72 31.48
N ILE A 448 -5.03 -2.28 31.59
CA ILE A 448 -5.44 -0.87 31.59
C ILE A 448 -6.24 -0.56 32.85
N PRO A 449 -6.21 0.70 33.33
CA PRO A 449 -7.03 1.15 34.45
C PRO A 449 -8.52 0.99 34.16
N ASP A 450 -9.33 0.81 35.20
CA ASP A 450 -10.77 0.72 35.04
C ASP A 450 -11.38 2.06 34.62
N ASP A 451 -12.41 1.98 33.77
CA ASP A 451 -13.26 3.11 33.42
C ASP A 451 -14.53 3.08 34.28
N PRO A 452 -15.14 4.24 34.59
CA PRO A 452 -16.43 4.28 35.25
C PRO A 452 -17.51 3.74 34.30
N VAL A 453 -18.49 3.02 34.85
CA VAL A 453 -19.64 2.51 34.09
C VAL A 453 -20.58 3.65 33.75
N GLN A 454 -20.57 4.09 32.51
CA GLN A 454 -21.44 5.16 31.97
C GLN A 454 -22.67 4.63 31.24
N GLN A 455 -22.61 3.39 30.75
CA GLN A 455 -23.66 2.71 30.00
C GLN A 455 -24.00 1.38 30.67
N SER A 456 -25.26 0.97 30.60
CA SER A 456 -25.70 -0.32 31.15
C SER A 456 -25.34 -1.47 30.21
N ASN A 457 -24.97 -2.61 30.78
CA ASN A 457 -24.62 -3.84 30.07
C ASN A 457 -25.89 -4.53 29.51
N SER A 458 -26.40 -4.02 28.41
CA SER A 458 -27.58 -4.57 27.71
C SER A 458 -27.22 -5.10 26.32
N ARG A 459 -28.15 -5.78 25.66
CA ARG A 459 -27.91 -6.39 24.34
C ARG A 459 -27.33 -5.41 23.33
N GLY A 460 -26.30 -5.87 22.63
CA GLY A 460 -25.54 -5.14 21.62
C GLY A 460 -24.39 -4.31 22.18
N PHE A 461 -24.30 -4.08 23.48
CA PHE A 461 -23.16 -3.37 24.05
C PHE A 461 -21.91 -4.24 24.07
N VAL A 462 -20.75 -3.57 24.06
CA VAL A 462 -19.42 -4.19 23.98
C VAL A 462 -18.58 -3.70 25.14
N ALA A 463 -18.02 -4.65 25.92
CA ALA A 463 -17.21 -4.34 27.08
C ALA A 463 -15.99 -5.29 27.18
N TYR A 464 -15.01 -4.90 28.00
CA TYR A 464 -13.85 -5.75 28.31
C TYR A 464 -14.18 -6.82 29.35
N ALA A 465 -13.68 -8.03 29.13
CA ALA A 465 -13.62 -9.05 30.16
C ALA A 465 -12.56 -8.70 31.18
N MET A 466 -12.84 -8.92 32.46
CA MET A 466 -11.92 -8.68 33.57
C MET A 466 -12.08 -9.75 34.67
N THR A 467 -11.07 -9.89 35.52
CA THR A 467 -11.04 -10.82 36.65
C THR A 467 -11.08 -10.11 38.01
N GLY A 468 -11.01 -8.80 38.00
CA GLY A 468 -10.99 -7.94 39.18
C GLY A 468 -10.66 -6.50 38.78
N PRO A 469 -10.48 -5.59 39.73
CA PRO A 469 -10.12 -4.19 39.47
C PRO A 469 -8.80 -4.08 38.68
N ASP A 470 -8.74 -3.15 37.73
CA ASP A 470 -7.59 -2.85 36.87
C ASP A 470 -6.99 -4.08 36.16
N ALA A 471 -7.84 -5.10 35.88
CA ALA A 471 -7.42 -6.37 35.29
C ALA A 471 -7.84 -6.53 33.81
N ARG A 472 -8.37 -5.47 33.17
CA ARG A 472 -8.73 -5.48 31.76
C ARG A 472 -7.46 -5.49 30.89
N THR A 473 -7.39 -6.41 29.91
CA THR A 473 -6.26 -6.49 28.96
C THR A 473 -6.70 -6.28 27.52
N THR A 474 -7.05 -7.38 26.82
CA THR A 474 -7.41 -7.35 25.39
C THR A 474 -8.71 -8.09 25.08
N GLN A 475 -9.21 -8.90 26.01
CA GLN A 475 -10.40 -9.71 25.79
C GLN A 475 -11.68 -8.88 25.88
N ILE A 476 -12.56 -9.07 24.91
CA ILE A 476 -13.78 -8.29 24.70
C ILE A 476 -14.94 -9.24 24.55
N PHE A 477 -16.13 -8.82 24.97
CA PHE A 477 -17.37 -9.52 24.66
C PHE A 477 -18.44 -8.57 24.10
N VAL A 478 -19.25 -9.11 23.18
CA VAL A 478 -20.47 -8.49 22.68
C VAL A 478 -21.65 -9.12 23.43
N LEU A 479 -22.49 -8.31 24.03
CA LEU A 479 -23.67 -8.77 24.77
C LEU A 479 -24.77 -9.21 23.82
N MET A 480 -25.25 -10.43 23.98
CA MET A 480 -26.36 -11.02 23.24
C MET A 480 -27.70 -10.95 24.05
N GLY A 481 -27.63 -10.58 25.31
CA GLY A 481 -28.75 -10.43 26.22
C GLY A 481 -28.54 -9.29 27.21
N ASP A 482 -29.47 -9.15 28.16
CA ASP A 482 -29.38 -8.17 29.24
C ASP A 482 -28.53 -8.71 30.39
N ARG A 483 -27.49 -7.95 30.72
CA ARG A 483 -26.58 -8.17 31.85
C ARG A 483 -26.39 -6.94 32.74
N SER A 484 -27.42 -6.08 32.83
CA SER A 484 -27.41 -4.83 33.61
C SER A 484 -26.95 -5.01 35.07
N ARG A 485 -27.18 -6.21 35.65
CA ARG A 485 -26.61 -6.56 36.97
C ARG A 485 -25.08 -6.46 37.06
N GLN A 486 -24.35 -6.58 35.95
CA GLN A 486 -22.87 -6.47 35.90
C GLN A 486 -22.41 -5.01 35.93
N ASP A 487 -23.28 -4.02 35.83
CA ASP A 487 -22.89 -2.61 35.97
C ASP A 487 -22.26 -2.36 37.35
N LYS A 488 -22.75 -3.05 38.39
CA LYS A 488 -22.20 -2.97 39.76
C LYS A 488 -20.82 -3.65 39.90
N ASP A 489 -20.50 -4.55 39.00
CA ASP A 489 -19.23 -5.28 38.99
C ASP A 489 -18.13 -4.54 38.22
N GLY A 490 -18.42 -3.34 37.67
CA GLY A 490 -17.46 -2.46 36.99
C GLY A 490 -17.23 -2.77 35.51
N PHE A 491 -18.06 -3.60 34.87
CA PHE A 491 -17.96 -3.81 33.42
C PHE A 491 -18.44 -2.57 32.67
N ALA A 492 -17.52 -1.75 32.18
CA ALA A 492 -17.78 -0.49 31.49
C ALA A 492 -17.88 -0.71 29.97
N PRO A 493 -19.08 -0.59 29.35
CA PRO A 493 -19.23 -0.64 27.91
C PRO A 493 -18.54 0.55 27.25
N PHE A 494 -17.78 0.30 26.16
CA PHE A 494 -17.09 1.32 25.38
C PHE A 494 -17.68 1.50 23.98
N GLY A 495 -18.58 0.62 23.58
CA GLY A 495 -19.20 0.67 22.26
C GLY A 495 -20.49 -0.15 22.18
N LYS A 496 -21.14 -0.06 21.01
CA LYS A 496 -22.40 -0.77 20.74
C LYS A 496 -22.46 -1.26 19.30
N VAL A 497 -22.94 -2.46 19.08
CA VAL A 497 -23.26 -2.98 17.75
C VAL A 497 -24.46 -2.22 17.19
N VAL A 498 -24.24 -1.49 16.09
CA VAL A 498 -25.26 -0.66 15.42
C VAL A 498 -25.80 -1.31 14.15
N ALA A 499 -25.07 -2.28 13.59
CA ALA A 499 -25.53 -3.07 12.44
C ALA A 499 -25.01 -4.51 12.55
N GLY A 500 -25.79 -5.48 12.05
CA GLY A 500 -25.35 -6.88 11.97
C GLY A 500 -25.41 -7.66 13.29
N MET A 501 -26.27 -7.28 14.24
CA MET A 501 -26.44 -8.04 15.49
C MET A 501 -26.96 -9.48 15.26
N ASP A 502 -27.65 -9.73 14.15
CA ASP A 502 -28.06 -11.07 13.70
C ASP A 502 -26.84 -11.94 13.27
N VAL A 503 -25.73 -11.33 12.87
CA VAL A 503 -24.45 -12.05 12.60
C VAL A 503 -23.85 -12.54 13.91
N VAL A 504 -23.88 -11.71 14.96
CA VAL A 504 -23.40 -12.10 16.31
C VAL A 504 -24.25 -13.26 16.85
N ASP A 505 -25.56 -13.24 16.64
CA ASP A 505 -26.46 -14.31 17.08
C ASP A 505 -26.19 -15.67 16.36
N LYS A 506 -25.62 -15.64 15.16
CA LYS A 506 -25.29 -16.83 14.36
C LYS A 506 -23.92 -17.44 14.69
N LEU A 507 -23.14 -16.82 15.57
CA LEU A 507 -21.83 -17.35 15.96
C LEU A 507 -21.97 -18.72 16.62
N TYR A 508 -21.04 -19.62 16.28
CA TYR A 508 -21.09 -21.00 16.75
C TYR A 508 -20.93 -21.11 18.28
N SER A 509 -21.93 -21.65 18.92
CA SER A 509 -22.03 -21.77 20.39
C SER A 509 -21.90 -23.20 20.92
N GLY A 510 -21.70 -24.19 20.02
CA GLY A 510 -21.77 -25.61 20.39
C GLY A 510 -20.67 -26.08 21.34
N TYR A 511 -19.61 -25.31 21.53
CA TYR A 511 -18.58 -25.60 22.52
C TYR A 511 -18.86 -24.93 23.89
N GLY A 512 -19.68 -23.91 23.92
CA GLY A 512 -20.08 -23.20 25.14
C GLY A 512 -18.88 -22.77 25.99
N GLU A 513 -18.86 -23.23 27.22
CA GLU A 513 -17.80 -22.97 28.21
C GLU A 513 -16.58 -23.92 28.09
N SER A 514 -16.57 -24.84 27.12
CA SER A 514 -15.56 -25.91 27.04
C SER A 514 -14.41 -25.61 26.09
N SER A 515 -14.58 -24.72 25.08
CA SER A 515 -13.54 -24.37 24.13
C SER A 515 -12.34 -23.74 24.84
N GLY A 516 -11.13 -23.89 24.25
CA GLY A 516 -9.91 -23.34 24.82
C GLY A 516 -9.44 -23.98 26.13
N GLY A 517 -9.93 -25.16 26.46
CA GLY A 517 -9.52 -25.87 27.69
C GLY A 517 -10.25 -25.44 28.95
N GLY A 518 -11.39 -24.73 28.78
CA GLY A 518 -12.18 -24.13 29.85
C GLY A 518 -11.98 -22.64 29.92
N MET A 519 -13.07 -21.93 29.77
CA MET A 519 -13.14 -20.55 29.28
C MET A 519 -13.04 -19.48 30.34
N ARG A 520 -13.11 -19.88 31.59
CA ARG A 520 -13.00 -18.93 32.70
C ARG A 520 -11.55 -18.52 32.91
N ALA A 521 -11.36 -17.31 33.43
CA ALA A 521 -10.06 -16.83 33.84
C ALA A 521 -9.27 -17.90 34.61
N GLY A 522 -7.99 -18.05 34.28
CA GLY A 522 -7.11 -19.08 34.84
C GLY A 522 -7.10 -20.42 34.10
N LYS A 523 -8.03 -20.68 33.16
CA LYS A 523 -8.07 -21.91 32.35
C LYS A 523 -7.76 -21.71 30.87
N GLN A 524 -7.36 -20.50 30.45
CA GLN A 524 -7.10 -20.13 29.07
C GLN A 524 -5.63 -20.38 28.63
N GLY A 525 -4.79 -21.00 29.47
CA GLY A 525 -3.36 -21.17 29.20
C GLY A 525 -3.04 -21.78 27.84
N LYS A 526 -3.75 -22.86 27.48
CA LYS A 526 -3.57 -23.54 26.19
C LYS A 526 -3.86 -22.68 24.97
N MET A 527 -4.79 -21.71 25.07
CA MET A 527 -5.05 -20.76 23.98
C MET A 527 -3.91 -19.77 23.80
N PHE A 528 -3.37 -19.25 24.91
CA PHE A 528 -2.22 -18.34 24.89
C PHE A 528 -0.94 -19.04 24.37
N GLU A 529 -0.75 -20.31 24.71
CA GLU A 529 0.44 -21.08 24.34
C GLU A 529 0.38 -21.63 22.90
N GLY A 530 -0.81 -22.03 22.44
CA GLY A 530 -0.98 -22.73 21.17
C GLY A 530 -1.64 -21.90 20.08
N GLY A 531 -2.23 -20.75 20.39
CA GLY A 531 -2.86 -19.84 19.45
C GLY A 531 -3.90 -20.51 18.55
N ASN A 532 -4.00 -20.03 17.31
CA ASN A 532 -4.93 -20.58 16.32
C ASN A 532 -4.65 -22.05 16.00
N ALA A 533 -3.41 -22.48 15.95
CA ALA A 533 -3.06 -23.88 15.67
C ALA A 533 -3.66 -24.86 16.69
N TYR A 534 -3.70 -24.47 17.95
CA TYR A 534 -4.39 -25.22 19.01
C TYR A 534 -5.90 -25.20 18.83
N LEU A 535 -6.48 -24.02 18.60
CA LEU A 535 -7.95 -23.86 18.50
C LEU A 535 -8.50 -24.56 17.25
N ASP A 536 -7.83 -24.48 16.11
CA ASP A 536 -8.26 -25.10 14.85
C ASP A 536 -8.21 -26.65 14.94
N ARG A 537 -7.26 -27.20 15.69
CA ARG A 537 -7.16 -28.65 15.91
C ARG A 537 -8.21 -29.16 16.90
N GLU A 538 -8.36 -28.49 18.03
CA GLU A 538 -9.22 -28.97 19.14
C GLU A 538 -10.66 -28.49 19.02
N PHE A 539 -10.89 -27.32 18.38
CA PHE A 539 -12.18 -26.64 18.29
C PHE A 539 -12.47 -26.13 16.86
N PRO A 540 -12.41 -26.98 15.82
CA PRO A 540 -12.44 -26.57 14.41
C PRO A 540 -13.70 -25.86 13.93
N LYS A 541 -14.78 -25.85 14.74
CA LYS A 541 -16.05 -25.18 14.41
C LYS A 541 -16.16 -23.76 14.96
N LEU A 542 -15.14 -23.26 15.69
CA LEU A 542 -15.16 -21.89 16.18
C LEU A 542 -15.19 -20.91 14.99
N ASP A 543 -16.06 -19.93 15.09
CA ASP A 543 -16.09 -18.83 14.12
C ASP A 543 -14.89 -17.93 14.29
N ARG A 544 -14.40 -17.43 13.14
CA ARG A 544 -13.26 -16.53 13.07
C ARG A 544 -13.73 -15.08 12.98
N LEU A 545 -13.02 -14.22 13.67
CA LEU A 545 -12.97 -12.81 13.38
C LEU A 545 -11.89 -12.66 12.28
N VAL A 546 -12.31 -12.40 11.03
CA VAL A 546 -11.42 -12.36 9.87
C VAL A 546 -10.55 -11.10 9.92
N SER A 547 -11.18 -9.94 10.14
CA SER A 547 -10.48 -8.65 10.28
C SER A 547 -11.33 -7.63 11.02
N LEU A 548 -10.67 -6.64 11.63
CA LEU A 548 -11.28 -5.39 12.11
C LEU A 548 -10.79 -4.21 11.26
N THR A 549 -11.73 -3.36 10.85
CA THR A 549 -11.40 -2.12 10.14
C THR A 549 -12.01 -0.94 10.87
N VAL A 550 -11.16 0.01 11.29
CA VAL A 550 -11.59 1.28 11.91
C VAL A 550 -11.95 2.26 10.79
N GLU A 551 -13.12 2.93 10.90
CA GLU A 551 -13.63 3.93 9.95
C GLU A 551 -13.73 5.32 10.58
#